data_8b70592bd905c8347156931c5fe03403
#
_entry.id   8b70592bd905c8347156931c5fe03403
#
_cell.length_a   1.000
_cell.length_b   1.000
_cell.length_c   1.000
_cell.angle_alpha   90.00
_cell.angle_beta   90.00
_cell.angle_gamma   90.00
#
_symmetry.space_group_name_H-M   'P 1'
#
loop_
_entity.id
_entity.type
_entity.pdbx_description
1 polymer ?
#
loop_
_entity_poly.entity_id
_entity_poly.type
_entity_poly.pdbx_seq_one_letter_code
_entity_poly.pdbx_strand_id
1 'polypeptide(L)'
;MTGHHCPAVIQQLRTRIAAIERMGPDEAGAGRPVLALGQPAIDAALPWSGLPLGCLHEIVGQGAGGFAAASGFACALLDRLGNSNGDDMAAAGVTVLWCLQTHEVREHGVPYAPGFAALGLDPAHTIVTRGRSDVDILWAMEEGLRAPEV
;
A
#
# COMPACT_ATOMS: atom_id res chain seq x y z
N MET A 1 18.59 30.96 17.35
CA MET A 1 18.32 31.35 15.94
C MET A 1 17.09 30.61 15.50
N THR A 2 15.94 31.24 15.66
CA THR A 2 14.61 30.69 15.29
C THR A 2 14.41 30.86 13.78
N GLY A 3 14.47 29.75 13.03
CA GLY A 3 14.18 29.75 11.60
C GLY A 3 12.71 30.13 11.37
N HIS A 4 12.48 31.34 10.91
CA HIS A 4 11.18 31.77 10.39
C HIS A 4 10.91 31.03 9.09
N HIS A 5 10.20 29.89 9.15
CA HIS A 5 9.63 29.31 7.95
C HIS A 5 8.61 30.30 7.39
N CYS A 6 8.95 30.93 6.27
CA CYS A 6 8.04 31.88 5.60
C CYS A 6 6.82 31.09 5.07
N PRO A 7 5.61 31.33 5.59
CA PRO A 7 4.40 30.58 5.17
C PRO A 7 4.19 30.61 3.66
N ALA A 8 4.59 31.71 3.00
CA ALA A 8 4.49 31.87 1.55
C ALA A 8 5.38 30.86 0.77
N VAL A 9 6.59 30.55 1.27
CA VAL A 9 7.49 29.57 0.63
C VAL A 9 6.91 28.16 0.75
N ILE A 10 6.38 27.82 1.92
CA ILE A 10 5.72 26.52 2.13
C ILE A 10 4.52 26.36 1.20
N GLN A 11 3.70 27.39 1.09
CA GLN A 11 2.54 27.37 0.20
C GLN A 11 2.95 27.26 -1.28
N GLN A 12 4.00 27.97 -1.69
CA GLN A 12 4.53 27.87 -3.04
C GLN A 12 5.10 26.48 -3.35
N LEU A 13 5.80 25.86 -2.38
CA LEU A 13 6.29 24.48 -2.53
C LEU A 13 5.14 23.48 -2.64
N ARG A 14 4.11 23.60 -1.82
CA ARG A 14 2.89 22.76 -1.89
C ARG A 14 2.21 22.89 -3.26
N THR A 15 2.06 24.08 -3.78
CA THR A 15 1.48 24.31 -5.12
C THR A 15 2.33 23.68 -6.22
N ARG A 16 3.67 23.76 -6.11
CA ARG A 16 4.59 23.11 -7.07
C ARG A 16 4.53 21.60 -7.01
N ILE A 17 4.51 21.03 -5.80
CA ILE A 17 4.37 19.59 -5.58
C ILE A 17 3.04 19.10 -6.16
N ALA A 18 1.94 19.76 -5.84
CA ALA A 18 0.62 19.45 -6.38
C ALA A 18 0.57 19.50 -7.92
N ALA A 19 1.25 20.47 -8.53
CA ALA A 19 1.35 20.58 -10.00
C ALA A 19 2.18 19.42 -10.63
N ILE A 20 3.20 18.93 -9.93
CA ILE A 20 4.03 17.80 -10.37
C ILE A 20 3.27 16.48 -10.19
N GLU A 21 2.63 16.31 -9.07
CA GLU A 21 1.85 15.11 -8.72
C GLU A 21 0.51 15.05 -9.47
N ARG A 22 0.16 16.10 -10.23
CA ARG A 22 -1.15 16.27 -10.88
C ARG A 22 -2.34 16.13 -9.92
N MET A 23 -2.11 16.37 -8.63
CA MET A 23 -3.12 16.26 -7.59
C MET A 23 -2.81 17.24 -6.47
N GLY A 24 -3.75 18.14 -6.20
CA GLY A 24 -3.71 18.98 -5.01
C GLY A 24 -3.87 18.13 -3.74
N PRO A 25 -3.30 18.56 -2.59
CA PRO A 25 -3.48 17.87 -1.32
C PRO A 25 -4.96 17.75 -0.89
N ASP A 26 -5.81 18.65 -1.38
CA ASP A 26 -7.26 18.63 -1.14
C ASP A 26 -8.02 17.82 -2.22
N GLU A 27 -7.41 17.58 -3.39
CA GLU A 27 -8.00 16.83 -4.49
C GLU A 27 -7.57 15.36 -4.50
N ALA A 28 -6.51 15.01 -3.78
CA ALA A 28 -5.97 13.64 -3.73
C ALA A 28 -7.00 12.60 -3.21
N GLY A 29 -7.97 13.05 -2.43
CA GLY A 29 -9.08 12.21 -1.93
C GLY A 29 -10.44 12.51 -2.56
N ALA A 30 -10.61 13.65 -3.23
CA ALA A 30 -11.90 14.03 -3.81
C ALA A 30 -12.24 13.14 -5.02
N GLY A 31 -13.15 12.19 -4.80
CA GLY A 31 -13.62 11.26 -5.83
C GLY A 31 -12.79 10.00 -6.03
N ARG A 32 -11.76 9.76 -5.21
CA ARG A 32 -11.04 8.47 -5.18
C ARG A 32 -11.72 7.48 -4.24
N PRO A 33 -11.75 6.19 -4.58
CA PRO A 33 -12.13 5.16 -3.63
C PRO A 33 -11.21 5.20 -2.41
N VAL A 34 -11.78 5.02 -1.22
CA VAL A 34 -11.07 5.03 0.06
C VAL A 34 -11.35 3.74 0.79
N LEU A 35 -10.30 3.11 1.29
CA LEU A 35 -10.39 1.95 2.17
C LEU A 35 -10.51 2.42 3.62
N ALA A 36 -11.70 2.31 4.20
CA ALA A 36 -11.87 2.51 5.64
C ALA A 36 -11.26 1.35 6.41
N LEU A 37 -10.51 1.63 7.49
CA LEU A 37 -9.90 0.60 8.32
C LEU A 37 -10.92 -0.09 9.24
N GLY A 38 -12.13 0.47 9.38
CA GLY A 38 -13.22 -0.07 10.17
C GLY A 38 -13.04 0.13 11.67
N GLN A 39 -12.13 0.99 12.05
CA GLN A 39 -11.95 1.47 13.40
C GLN A 39 -12.24 2.99 13.42
N PRO A 40 -13.41 3.42 13.94
CA PRO A 40 -13.85 4.81 13.83
C PRO A 40 -12.83 5.82 14.34
N ALA A 41 -12.08 5.48 15.40
CA ALA A 41 -11.06 6.36 15.96
C ALA A 41 -9.84 6.54 15.02
N ILE A 42 -9.49 5.50 14.27
CA ILE A 42 -8.38 5.56 13.30
C ILE A 42 -8.87 6.23 12.03
N ASP A 43 -10.03 5.82 11.52
CA ASP A 43 -10.59 6.39 10.30
C ASP A 43 -10.81 7.90 10.44
N ALA A 44 -11.32 8.36 11.59
CA ALA A 44 -11.51 9.79 11.86
C ALA A 44 -10.18 10.58 11.97
N ALA A 45 -9.07 9.91 12.26
CA ALA A 45 -7.75 10.53 12.32
C ALA A 45 -7.08 10.64 10.93
N LEU A 46 -7.58 9.91 9.93
CA LEU A 46 -7.06 9.96 8.57
C LEU A 46 -7.75 11.08 7.77
N PRO A 47 -7.03 11.77 6.85
CA PRO A 47 -7.56 12.92 6.12
C PRO A 47 -8.85 12.63 5.35
N TRP A 48 -9.03 11.41 4.87
CA TRP A 48 -10.20 11.00 4.05
C TRP A 48 -11.05 9.94 4.73
N SER A 49 -10.96 9.82 6.06
CA SER A 49 -11.61 8.78 6.84
C SER A 49 -11.23 7.36 6.41
N GLY A 50 -10.00 7.19 5.91
CA GLY A 50 -9.46 5.91 5.45
C GLY A 50 -8.20 6.11 4.58
N LEU A 51 -7.75 5.05 3.94
CA LEU A 51 -6.60 5.07 3.04
C LEU A 51 -7.09 5.24 1.59
N PRO A 52 -6.61 6.25 0.83
CA PRO A 52 -6.98 6.41 -0.56
C PRO A 52 -6.46 5.24 -1.40
N LEU A 53 -7.26 4.72 -2.32
CA LEU A 53 -6.87 3.66 -3.24
C LEU A 53 -6.20 4.24 -4.51
N GLY A 54 -5.48 3.39 -5.24
CA GLY A 54 -4.79 3.78 -6.48
C GLY A 54 -3.61 4.72 -6.25
N CYS A 55 -2.96 4.64 -5.11
CA CYS A 55 -1.73 5.36 -4.80
C CYS A 55 -0.73 4.47 -4.05
N LEU A 56 0.52 4.93 -3.96
CA LEU A 56 1.57 4.26 -3.22
C LEU A 56 1.39 4.50 -1.72
N HIS A 57 1.45 3.42 -0.94
CA HIS A 57 1.51 3.46 0.52
C HIS A 57 2.83 2.88 1.01
N GLU A 58 3.43 3.50 2.00
CA GLU A 58 4.62 3.01 2.68
C GLU A 58 4.24 2.54 4.09
N ILE A 59 4.65 1.32 4.44
CA ILE A 59 4.44 0.73 5.77
C ILE A 59 5.82 0.45 6.37
N VAL A 60 6.17 1.17 7.43
CA VAL A 60 7.48 1.06 8.09
C VAL A 60 7.34 0.37 9.42
N GLY A 61 7.90 -0.82 9.53
CA GLY A 61 8.01 -1.53 10.81
C GLY A 61 9.23 -1.07 11.61
N GLN A 62 9.13 -1.09 12.93
CA GLN A 62 10.22 -0.72 13.82
C GLN A 62 10.70 -1.89 14.66
N GLY A 63 12.02 -1.92 14.94
CA GLY A 63 12.65 -2.94 15.78
C GLY A 63 12.75 -4.32 15.14
N ALA A 64 13.18 -5.31 15.91
CA ALA A 64 13.50 -6.67 15.45
C ALA A 64 12.31 -7.44 14.82
N GLY A 65 11.07 -7.10 15.16
CA GLY A 65 9.86 -7.69 14.57
C GLY A 65 9.20 -6.82 13.51
N GLY A 66 9.83 -5.69 13.14
CA GLY A 66 9.22 -4.64 12.31
C GLY A 66 8.77 -5.13 10.95
N PHE A 67 9.60 -5.93 10.27
CA PHE A 67 9.26 -6.48 8.95
C PHE A 67 8.02 -7.38 9.01
N ALA A 68 7.97 -8.30 9.97
CA ALA A 68 6.84 -9.21 10.14
C ALA A 68 5.54 -8.45 10.49
N ALA A 69 5.64 -7.45 11.36
CA ALA A 69 4.50 -6.60 11.74
C ALA A 69 4.00 -5.77 10.55
N ALA A 70 4.90 -5.17 9.77
CA ALA A 70 4.54 -4.41 8.55
C ALA A 70 3.89 -5.32 7.50
N SER A 71 4.44 -6.50 7.27
CA SER A 71 3.88 -7.50 6.35
C SER A 71 2.49 -7.98 6.81
N GLY A 72 2.31 -8.28 8.09
CA GLY A 72 1.02 -8.67 8.64
C GLY A 72 -0.03 -7.56 8.53
N PHE A 73 0.38 -6.31 8.75
CA PHE A 73 -0.51 -5.16 8.55
C PHE A 73 -0.89 -4.97 7.08
N ALA A 74 0.07 -5.14 6.15
CA ALA A 74 -0.23 -5.11 4.71
C ALA A 74 -1.25 -6.20 4.33
N CYS A 75 -1.07 -7.43 4.83
CA CYS A 75 -2.04 -8.51 4.61
C CYS A 75 -3.44 -8.16 5.13
N ALA A 76 -3.54 -7.58 6.32
CA ALA A 76 -4.82 -7.16 6.88
C ALA A 76 -5.51 -6.05 6.05
N LEU A 77 -4.74 -5.14 5.46
CA LEU A 77 -5.27 -4.13 4.53
C LEU A 77 -5.79 -4.77 3.24
N LEU A 78 -5.06 -5.74 2.69
CA LEU A 78 -5.43 -6.45 1.46
C LEU A 78 -6.69 -7.31 1.67
N ASP A 79 -6.79 -8.06 2.78
CA ASP A 79 -8.01 -8.79 3.16
C ASP A 79 -9.20 -7.84 3.24
N ARG A 80 -9.01 -6.71 3.92
CA ARG A 80 -10.07 -5.72 4.04
C ARG A 80 -10.46 -5.12 2.69
N LEU A 81 -9.50 -4.90 1.78
CA LEU A 81 -9.76 -4.43 0.43
C LEU A 81 -10.62 -5.44 -0.34
N GLY A 82 -10.29 -6.72 -0.27
CA GLY A 82 -11.08 -7.80 -0.87
C GLY A 82 -12.51 -7.85 -0.35
N ASN A 83 -12.70 -7.67 0.96
CA ASN A 83 -14.01 -7.72 1.61
C ASN A 83 -14.84 -6.42 1.45
N SER A 84 -14.23 -5.29 1.10
CA SER A 84 -14.93 -4.00 1.00
C SER A 84 -15.53 -3.71 -0.37
N ASN A 85 -15.14 -4.44 -1.40
CA ASN A 85 -15.55 -4.18 -2.78
C ASN A 85 -16.93 -4.76 -3.16
N GLY A 86 -17.67 -5.30 -2.20
CA GLY A 86 -19.02 -5.84 -2.39
C GLY A 86 -19.07 -7.17 -3.14
N ASP A 87 -20.27 -7.73 -3.29
CA ASP A 87 -20.48 -9.07 -3.85
C ASP A 87 -19.96 -9.25 -5.30
N ASP A 88 -19.91 -8.18 -6.10
CA ASP A 88 -19.48 -8.24 -7.51
C ASP A 88 -17.96 -8.36 -7.67
N MET A 89 -17.17 -7.86 -6.73
CA MET A 89 -15.70 -8.00 -6.75
C MET A 89 -15.17 -9.09 -5.81
N ALA A 90 -15.93 -9.49 -4.81
CA ALA A 90 -15.61 -10.65 -3.96
C ALA A 90 -15.57 -11.95 -4.78
N ALA A 91 -16.34 -12.03 -5.87
CA ALA A 91 -16.34 -13.17 -6.78
C ALA A 91 -15.10 -13.23 -7.69
N ALA A 92 -14.44 -12.10 -7.95
CA ALA A 92 -13.23 -12.03 -8.82
C ALA A 92 -11.92 -12.17 -8.02
N GLY A 93 -11.96 -11.94 -6.69
CA GLY A 93 -10.79 -11.93 -5.81
C GLY A 93 -9.84 -10.76 -6.07
N VAL A 94 -9.13 -10.33 -5.04
CA VAL A 94 -8.00 -9.39 -5.21
C VAL A 94 -6.77 -10.22 -5.53
N THR A 95 -6.16 -10.01 -6.70
CA THR A 95 -4.87 -10.61 -7.02
C THR A 95 -3.76 -9.78 -6.38
N VAL A 96 -2.90 -10.44 -5.63
CA VAL A 96 -1.78 -9.81 -4.92
C VAL A 96 -0.48 -10.20 -5.60
N LEU A 97 0.28 -9.22 -6.08
CA LEU A 97 1.65 -9.41 -6.53
C LEU A 97 2.62 -9.05 -5.39
N TRP A 98 3.23 -10.07 -4.79
CA TRP A 98 4.18 -9.94 -3.70
C TRP A 98 5.61 -9.98 -4.23
N CYS A 99 6.27 -8.84 -4.31
CA CYS A 99 7.62 -8.72 -4.84
C CYS A 99 8.66 -8.74 -3.72
N LEU A 100 9.66 -9.62 -3.80
CA LEU A 100 10.70 -9.79 -2.81
C LEU A 100 12.09 -9.70 -3.41
N GLN A 101 12.99 -9.03 -2.72
CA GLN A 101 14.40 -9.09 -3.05
C GLN A 101 15.05 -10.35 -2.48
N THR A 102 16.03 -10.89 -3.19
CA THR A 102 16.70 -12.14 -2.77
C THR A 102 17.38 -12.03 -1.41
N HIS A 103 17.85 -10.85 -1.01
CA HIS A 103 18.47 -10.64 0.30
C HIS A 103 17.42 -10.66 1.42
N GLU A 104 16.24 -10.08 1.22
CA GLU A 104 15.13 -10.12 2.18
C GLU A 104 14.65 -11.55 2.41
N VAL A 105 14.59 -12.35 1.35
CA VAL A 105 14.26 -13.79 1.46
C VAL A 105 15.26 -14.55 2.33
N ARG A 106 16.55 -14.17 2.30
CA ARG A 106 17.58 -14.78 3.15
C ARG A 106 17.45 -14.36 4.61
N GLU A 107 17.01 -13.14 4.86
CA GLU A 107 16.90 -12.58 6.21
C GLU A 107 15.55 -12.94 6.86
N HIS A 108 14.47 -12.86 6.11
CA HIS A 108 13.10 -12.95 6.63
C HIS A 108 12.34 -14.19 6.15
N GLY A 109 12.90 -14.94 5.20
CA GLY A 109 12.22 -16.08 4.59
C GLY A 109 11.30 -15.68 3.44
N VAL A 110 10.48 -16.65 3.01
CA VAL A 110 9.44 -16.44 2.00
C VAL A 110 8.05 -16.40 2.65
N PRO A 111 7.08 -15.74 2.05
CA PRO A 111 5.71 -15.79 2.51
C PRO A 111 5.21 -17.23 2.61
N TYR A 112 4.53 -17.54 3.70
CA TYR A 112 3.99 -18.86 4.00
C TYR A 112 2.50 -18.89 3.66
N ALA A 113 2.12 -19.63 2.62
CA ALA A 113 0.75 -19.66 2.10
C ALA A 113 -0.34 -19.93 3.15
N PRO A 114 -0.20 -20.88 4.10
CA PRO A 114 -1.17 -21.03 5.17
C PRO A 114 -1.25 -19.83 6.12
N GLY A 115 -0.17 -19.06 6.25
CA GLY A 115 -0.16 -17.81 7.00
C GLY A 115 -0.97 -16.71 6.29
N PHE A 116 -0.88 -16.62 4.97
CA PHE A 116 -1.74 -15.74 4.18
C PHE A 116 -3.21 -16.11 4.35
N ALA A 117 -3.56 -17.40 4.22
CA ALA A 117 -4.93 -17.86 4.43
C ALA A 117 -5.45 -17.54 5.85
N ALA A 118 -4.62 -17.67 6.87
CA ALA A 118 -4.97 -17.31 8.25
C ALA A 118 -5.21 -15.80 8.45
N LEU A 119 -4.65 -14.96 7.57
CA LEU A 119 -4.84 -13.51 7.54
C LEU A 119 -5.93 -13.08 6.54
N GLY A 120 -6.70 -14.01 5.97
CA GLY A 120 -7.81 -13.73 5.07
C GLY A 120 -7.46 -13.62 3.57
N LEU A 121 -6.17 -13.74 3.22
CA LEU A 121 -5.75 -13.70 1.82
C LEU A 121 -5.82 -15.09 1.18
N ASP A 122 -6.40 -15.18 -0.02
CA ASP A 122 -6.40 -16.43 -0.78
C ASP A 122 -5.02 -16.65 -1.43
N PRO A 123 -4.30 -17.72 -1.05
CA PRO A 123 -3.02 -18.05 -1.67
C PRO A 123 -3.12 -18.34 -3.17
N ALA A 124 -4.29 -18.74 -3.68
CA ALA A 124 -4.49 -19.00 -5.10
C ALA A 124 -4.50 -17.69 -5.92
N HIS A 125 -4.80 -16.55 -5.30
CA HIS A 125 -4.74 -15.22 -5.89
C HIS A 125 -3.49 -14.43 -5.47
N THR A 126 -2.44 -15.13 -4.99
CA THR A 126 -1.19 -14.48 -4.60
C THR A 126 -0.03 -14.95 -5.46
N ILE A 127 0.56 -14.04 -6.20
CA ILE A 127 1.74 -14.26 -7.04
C ILE A 127 2.95 -13.77 -6.25
N VAL A 128 3.91 -14.66 -5.96
CA VAL A 128 5.16 -14.29 -5.30
C VAL A 128 6.30 -14.28 -6.31
N THR A 129 6.88 -13.12 -6.54
CA THR A 129 8.05 -12.96 -7.42
C THR A 129 9.30 -12.60 -6.63
N ARG A 130 10.47 -13.00 -7.13
CA ARG A 130 11.76 -12.73 -6.52
C ARG A 130 12.73 -12.17 -7.54
N GLY A 131 13.29 -11.00 -7.23
CA GLY A 131 14.32 -10.35 -8.03
C GLY A 131 15.67 -10.37 -7.34
N ARG A 132 16.74 -10.29 -8.13
CA ARG A 132 18.11 -10.20 -7.63
C ARG A 132 18.57 -8.77 -7.41
N SER A 133 17.94 -7.85 -8.10
CA SER A 133 18.24 -6.41 -8.06
C SER A 133 16.94 -5.61 -7.88
N ASP A 134 17.10 -4.35 -7.48
CA ASP A 134 16.00 -3.38 -7.39
C ASP A 134 15.32 -3.20 -8.76
N VAL A 135 16.11 -3.24 -9.83
CA VAL A 135 15.60 -3.09 -11.20
C VAL A 135 14.67 -4.25 -11.57
N ASP A 136 15.03 -5.49 -11.21
CA ASP A 136 14.17 -6.66 -11.47
C ASP A 136 12.82 -6.54 -10.74
N ILE A 137 12.87 -6.08 -9.48
CA ILE A 137 11.67 -5.91 -8.66
C ILE A 137 10.79 -4.77 -9.18
N LEU A 138 11.38 -3.62 -9.47
CA LEU A 138 10.65 -2.48 -10.01
C LEU A 138 10.01 -2.80 -11.38
N TRP A 139 10.72 -3.55 -12.22
CA TRP A 139 10.17 -4.02 -13.48
C TRP A 139 8.98 -4.98 -13.27
N ALA A 140 9.11 -5.94 -12.36
CA ALA A 140 8.02 -6.86 -12.04
C ALA A 140 6.78 -6.12 -11.48
N MET A 141 6.98 -5.12 -10.62
CA MET A 141 5.92 -4.26 -10.10
C MET A 141 5.25 -3.46 -11.21
N GLU A 142 6.04 -2.88 -12.13
CA GLU A 142 5.53 -2.12 -13.27
C GLU A 142 4.68 -3.00 -14.21
N GLU A 143 5.14 -4.21 -14.52
CA GLU A 143 4.37 -5.16 -15.33
C GLU A 143 3.10 -5.63 -14.62
N GLY A 144 3.18 -5.90 -13.30
CA GLY A 144 2.00 -6.24 -12.50
C GLY A 144 0.95 -5.11 -12.52
N LEU A 145 1.36 -3.86 -12.36
CA LEU A 145 0.44 -2.72 -12.42
C LEU A 145 -0.19 -2.48 -13.80
N ARG A 146 0.38 -3.05 -14.86
CA ARG A 146 -0.19 -3.01 -16.22
C ARG A 146 -1.14 -4.16 -16.50
N ALA A 147 -1.06 -5.23 -15.74
CA ALA A 147 -1.92 -6.40 -15.91
C ALA A 147 -3.32 -6.09 -15.37
N PRO A 148 -4.38 -6.34 -16.15
CA PRO A 148 -5.74 -6.00 -15.73
C PRO A 148 -6.28 -6.88 -14.60
N GLU A 149 -5.60 -8.00 -14.31
CA GLU A 149 -6.01 -8.96 -13.27
C GLU A 149 -5.23 -8.79 -11.95
N VAL A 150 -4.32 -7.83 -11.82
CA VAL A 150 -3.49 -7.58 -10.61
C VAL A 150 -3.91 -6.31 -9.92
#